data_ef26916b5a1df3f584fd91dc3e867610
#
_entry.id   ef26916b5a1df3f584fd91dc3e867610
#
_cell.length_a   1.000
_cell.length_b   1.000
_cell.length_c   1.000
_cell.angle_alpha   90.00
_cell.angle_beta   90.00
_cell.angle_gamma   90.00
#
_symmetry.space_group_name_H-M   'P 1'
#
loop_
_entity.id
_entity.type
_entity.pdbx_description
1 polymer ?
#
loop_
_entity_poly.entity_id
_entity_poly.type
_entity_poly.pdbx_seq_one_letter_code
_entity_poly.pdbx_strand_id
1 'polypeptide(L)'
;MIFKDKTVIITGGSEGVGAAAARMFADAGANLLLVARGKKNLDAIAEELRDKTRVEVFVMDVSDATACADLFKKAQFEFGRIDVLVNNAGYHKRGLAETVDAVDMGRMIDVNLKAPIMLSRLALPYLRDAGGGVIINVGSLAGRAPVPNSATYSASKSGLRAFTYALYEELRGSGIKIAVVSPGPIDTGFIMSDIDQVSDLTFSQPISTADEVAQAILDLCGNDQREKSLPAISGLLTTLMYLFPWLSPHVRPFFERKGARVKRKLKAQARQ
;
A
#
# COMPACT_ATOMS: atom_id res chain seq x y z
N MET A 1 7.49 -22.23 9.38
CA MET A 1 7.13 -20.81 9.07
C MET A 1 6.95 -20.70 7.57
N ILE A 2 5.88 -20.09 7.13
CA ILE A 2 5.49 -20.04 5.70
C ILE A 2 6.50 -19.24 4.86
N PHE A 3 7.21 -18.26 5.49
CA PHE A 3 8.16 -17.38 4.79
C PHE A 3 9.63 -17.67 5.09
N LYS A 4 9.93 -18.77 5.79
CA LYS A 4 11.32 -19.13 6.07
C LYS A 4 12.12 -19.25 4.76
N ASP A 5 13.24 -18.59 4.69
CA ASP A 5 14.16 -18.53 3.54
C ASP A 5 13.55 -17.92 2.25
N LYS A 6 12.36 -17.31 2.35
CA LYS A 6 11.74 -16.55 1.25
C LYS A 6 12.28 -15.12 1.22
N THR A 7 12.44 -14.55 0.04
CA THR A 7 12.86 -13.17 -0.14
C THR A 7 11.68 -12.27 -0.43
N VAL A 8 11.52 -11.24 0.39
CA VAL A 8 10.43 -10.25 0.30
C VAL A 8 11.01 -8.86 0.01
N ILE A 9 10.58 -8.25 -1.08
CA ILE A 9 10.87 -6.85 -1.42
C ILE A 9 9.71 -5.99 -0.93
N ILE A 10 10.00 -4.93 -0.14
CA ILE A 10 8.98 -4.03 0.41
C ILE A 10 9.30 -2.58 0.03
N THR A 11 8.50 -1.98 -0.85
CA THR A 11 8.63 -0.55 -1.16
C THR A 11 7.93 0.30 -0.10
N GLY A 12 8.51 1.46 0.24
CA GLY A 12 8.05 2.26 1.37
C GLY A 12 8.29 1.57 2.72
N GLY A 13 9.36 0.77 2.83
CA GLY A 13 9.69 -0.04 4.01
C GLY A 13 10.23 0.73 5.22
N SER A 14 10.37 2.06 5.14
CA SER A 14 11.01 2.88 6.17
C SER A 14 10.08 3.35 7.29
N GLU A 15 8.76 3.25 7.12
CA GLU A 15 7.78 3.75 8.10
C GLU A 15 6.39 3.13 7.89
N GLY A 16 5.47 3.40 8.81
CA GLY A 16 4.05 3.05 8.71
C GLY A 16 3.81 1.57 8.38
N VAL A 17 2.94 1.31 7.42
CA VAL A 17 2.55 -0.05 6.99
C VAL A 17 3.74 -0.85 6.46
N GLY A 18 4.65 -0.20 5.71
CA GLY A 18 5.81 -0.88 5.15
C GLY A 18 6.77 -1.39 6.24
N ALA A 19 7.04 -0.57 7.27
CA ALA A 19 7.86 -0.97 8.40
C ALA A 19 7.18 -2.06 9.26
N ALA A 20 5.86 -1.95 9.48
CA ALA A 20 5.07 -2.98 10.18
C ALA A 20 5.10 -4.31 9.41
N ALA A 21 4.93 -4.28 8.08
CA ALA A 21 5.05 -5.47 7.25
C ALA A 21 6.46 -6.07 7.31
N ALA A 22 7.51 -5.23 7.27
CA ALA A 22 8.89 -5.69 7.40
C ALA A 22 9.12 -6.47 8.71
N ARG A 23 8.62 -5.95 9.83
CA ARG A 23 8.69 -6.65 11.13
C ARG A 23 8.00 -8.00 11.09
N MET A 24 6.78 -8.06 10.59
CA MET A 24 6.00 -9.30 10.54
C MET A 24 6.63 -10.34 9.59
N PHE A 25 7.16 -9.93 8.44
CA PHE A 25 7.88 -10.84 7.55
C PHE A 25 9.20 -11.34 8.17
N ALA A 26 9.93 -10.48 8.89
CA ALA A 26 11.13 -10.87 9.64
C ALA A 26 10.79 -11.92 10.71
N ASP A 27 9.74 -11.68 11.51
CA ASP A 27 9.26 -12.63 12.53
C ASP A 27 8.78 -13.95 11.91
N ALA A 28 8.32 -13.93 10.66
CA ALA A 28 7.97 -15.12 9.90
C ALA A 28 9.18 -15.81 9.22
N GLY A 29 10.41 -15.27 9.36
CA GLY A 29 11.65 -15.85 8.89
C GLY A 29 12.03 -15.52 7.44
N ALA A 30 11.41 -14.48 6.86
CA ALA A 30 11.74 -14.02 5.51
C ALA A 30 13.03 -13.18 5.47
N ASN A 31 13.81 -13.29 4.40
CA ASN A 31 14.85 -12.33 4.04
C ASN A 31 14.19 -11.07 3.45
N LEU A 32 14.72 -9.87 3.72
CA LEU A 32 14.08 -8.61 3.37
C LEU A 32 14.99 -7.74 2.50
N LEU A 33 14.43 -7.18 1.42
CA LEU A 33 14.97 -6.02 0.73
C LEU A 33 14.03 -4.85 0.94
N LEU A 34 14.43 -3.91 1.81
CA LEU A 34 13.66 -2.73 2.14
C LEU A 34 14.00 -1.58 1.20
N VAL A 35 12.98 -0.91 0.68
CA VAL A 35 13.13 0.14 -0.32
C VAL A 35 12.43 1.41 0.12
N ALA A 36 13.15 2.54 0.13
CA ALA A 36 12.59 3.88 0.36
C ALA A 36 13.56 4.96 -0.13
N ARG A 37 13.09 6.22 -0.18
CA ARG A 37 13.93 7.38 -0.55
C ARG A 37 14.83 7.83 0.59
N GLY A 38 14.32 7.76 1.82
CA GLY A 38 15.00 8.26 3.02
C GLY A 38 15.92 7.21 3.63
N LYS A 39 17.23 7.34 3.40
CA LYS A 39 18.24 6.39 3.90
C LYS A 39 18.18 6.22 5.43
N LYS A 40 18.10 7.31 6.19
CA LYS A 40 18.16 7.27 7.66
C LYS A 40 17.10 6.36 8.29
N ASN A 41 15.84 6.54 7.93
CA ASN A 41 14.75 5.74 8.50
C ASN A 41 14.79 4.30 7.97
N LEU A 42 15.23 4.12 6.72
CA LEU A 42 15.37 2.80 6.12
C LEU A 42 16.44 1.97 6.82
N ASP A 43 17.62 2.58 7.09
CA ASP A 43 18.71 1.94 7.84
C ASP A 43 18.27 1.61 9.28
N ALA A 44 17.49 2.48 9.92
CA ALA A 44 17.02 2.24 11.29
C ALA A 44 16.12 0.98 11.37
N ILE A 45 15.18 0.81 10.42
CA ILE A 45 14.34 -0.40 10.35
C ILE A 45 15.20 -1.62 10.01
N ALA A 46 16.15 -1.50 9.09
CA ALA A 46 17.03 -2.61 8.74
C ALA A 46 17.87 -3.07 9.96
N GLU A 47 18.44 -2.13 10.72
CA GLU A 47 19.22 -2.44 11.91
C GLU A 47 18.39 -3.13 12.99
N GLU A 48 17.16 -2.66 13.23
CA GLU A 48 16.19 -3.31 14.14
C GLU A 48 15.95 -4.78 13.80
N LEU A 49 16.00 -5.15 12.51
CA LEU A 49 15.59 -6.46 12.04
C LEU A 49 16.75 -7.42 11.75
N ARG A 50 17.99 -6.94 11.71
CA ARG A 50 19.18 -7.77 11.37
C ARG A 50 19.43 -8.92 12.33
N ASP A 51 19.06 -8.76 13.60
CA ASP A 51 19.19 -9.85 14.58
C ASP A 51 18.18 -11.01 14.34
N LYS A 52 17.12 -10.74 13.56
CA LYS A 52 16.04 -11.71 13.28
C LYS A 52 16.23 -12.40 11.93
N THR A 53 16.71 -11.67 10.93
CA THR A 53 16.82 -12.17 9.56
C THR A 53 17.81 -11.36 8.74
N ARG A 54 18.14 -11.86 7.55
CA ARG A 54 18.96 -11.11 6.60
C ARG A 54 18.16 -9.95 6.01
N VAL A 55 18.65 -8.71 6.20
CA VAL A 55 18.01 -7.48 5.71
C VAL A 55 19.01 -6.65 4.94
N GLU A 56 18.63 -6.34 3.71
CA GLU A 56 19.32 -5.40 2.83
C GLU A 56 18.44 -4.17 2.56
N VAL A 57 19.07 -3.06 2.19
CA VAL A 57 18.38 -1.82 1.86
C VAL A 57 18.71 -1.37 0.43
N PHE A 58 17.73 -0.72 -0.22
CA PHE A 58 17.90 -0.10 -1.52
C PHE A 58 17.27 1.30 -1.51
N VAL A 59 18.11 2.32 -1.52
CA VAL A 59 17.65 3.73 -1.51
C VAL A 59 17.30 4.14 -2.93
N MET A 60 15.99 4.35 -3.20
CA MET A 60 15.53 4.80 -4.51
C MET A 60 14.18 5.52 -4.44
N ASP A 61 13.87 6.32 -5.44
CA ASP A 61 12.49 6.72 -5.75
C ASP A 61 11.86 5.67 -6.67
N VAL A 62 10.71 5.13 -6.28
CA VAL A 62 10.01 4.10 -7.07
C VAL A 62 9.50 4.62 -8.43
N SER A 63 9.44 5.94 -8.62
CA SER A 63 9.10 6.55 -9.90
C SER A 63 10.24 6.52 -10.93
N ASP A 64 11.47 6.21 -10.50
CA ASP A 64 12.63 6.06 -11.38
C ASP A 64 12.64 4.64 -12.02
N ALA A 65 12.40 4.60 -13.31
CA ALA A 65 12.33 3.36 -14.09
C ALA A 65 13.65 2.57 -14.10
N THR A 66 14.78 3.27 -14.15
CA THR A 66 16.11 2.65 -14.17
C THR A 66 16.40 1.99 -12.82
N ALA A 67 16.18 2.73 -11.73
CA ALA A 67 16.34 2.22 -10.37
C ALA A 67 15.43 1.01 -10.09
N CYS A 68 14.21 0.98 -10.66
CA CYS A 68 13.32 -0.18 -10.57
C CYS A 68 13.93 -1.47 -11.13
N ALA A 69 14.63 -1.40 -12.26
CA ALA A 69 15.30 -2.58 -12.84
C ALA A 69 16.48 -3.03 -11.98
N ASP A 70 17.27 -2.09 -11.46
CA ASP A 70 18.44 -2.39 -10.62
C ASP A 70 18.06 -2.96 -9.25
N LEU A 71 16.88 -2.62 -8.73
CA LEU A 71 16.32 -3.22 -7.52
C LEU A 71 16.25 -4.75 -7.61
N PHE A 72 15.72 -5.29 -8.71
CA PHE A 72 15.58 -6.75 -8.89
C PHE A 72 16.94 -7.43 -9.08
N LYS A 73 17.87 -6.80 -9.79
CA LYS A 73 19.26 -7.30 -9.92
C LYS A 73 19.93 -7.39 -8.55
N LYS A 74 19.78 -6.33 -7.70
CA LYS A 74 20.30 -6.35 -6.33
C LYS A 74 19.66 -7.46 -5.51
N ALA A 75 18.34 -7.60 -5.52
CA ALA A 75 17.65 -8.66 -4.80
C ALA A 75 18.14 -10.06 -5.21
N GLN A 76 18.28 -10.29 -6.51
CA GLN A 76 18.79 -11.55 -7.05
C GLN A 76 20.25 -11.80 -6.64
N PHE A 77 21.10 -10.79 -6.69
CA PHE A 77 22.50 -10.90 -6.27
C PHE A 77 22.63 -11.22 -4.78
N GLU A 78 21.89 -10.50 -3.93
CA GLU A 78 21.99 -10.66 -2.49
C GLU A 78 21.35 -11.97 -2.00
N PHE A 79 20.19 -12.36 -2.51
CA PHE A 79 19.40 -13.44 -1.93
C PHE A 79 19.27 -14.69 -2.83
N GLY A 80 19.62 -14.59 -4.10
CA GLY A 80 19.51 -15.70 -5.05
C GLY A 80 18.10 -16.02 -5.51
N ARG A 81 17.07 -15.41 -4.93
CA ARG A 81 15.65 -15.62 -5.27
C ARG A 81 14.78 -14.44 -4.86
N ILE A 82 13.61 -14.32 -5.46
CA ILE A 82 12.58 -13.34 -5.08
C ILE A 82 11.24 -14.07 -5.04
N ASP A 83 10.54 -14.03 -3.91
CA ASP A 83 9.30 -14.75 -3.69
C ASP A 83 8.10 -13.84 -3.51
N VAL A 84 8.30 -12.64 -2.92
CA VAL A 84 7.23 -11.69 -2.65
C VAL A 84 7.65 -10.27 -3.00
N LEU A 85 6.76 -9.55 -3.69
CA LEU A 85 6.87 -8.11 -3.90
C LEU A 85 5.70 -7.41 -3.21
N VAL A 86 5.98 -6.48 -2.28
CA VAL A 86 5.00 -5.62 -1.64
C VAL A 86 5.14 -4.20 -2.18
N ASN A 87 4.24 -3.80 -3.07
CA ASN A 87 4.11 -2.44 -3.58
C ASN A 87 3.34 -1.59 -2.56
N ASN A 88 4.06 -1.07 -1.55
CA ASN A 88 3.47 -0.27 -0.47
C ASN A 88 3.81 1.22 -0.58
N ALA A 89 4.89 1.61 -1.25
CA ALA A 89 5.24 3.02 -1.45
C ALA A 89 4.03 3.82 -1.98
N GLY A 90 3.78 4.97 -1.37
CA GLY A 90 2.65 5.81 -1.74
C GLY A 90 2.91 7.30 -1.50
N TYR A 91 2.23 8.14 -2.27
CA TYR A 91 2.25 9.58 -2.17
C TYR A 91 0.83 10.14 -2.25
N HIS A 92 0.52 11.10 -1.40
CA HIS A 92 -0.78 11.77 -1.40
C HIS A 92 -0.61 13.26 -1.12
N LYS A 93 -0.98 14.09 -2.11
CA LYS A 93 -1.17 15.52 -1.95
C LYS A 93 -2.66 15.80 -1.92
N ARG A 94 -3.16 16.28 -0.80
CA ARG A 94 -4.59 16.59 -0.59
C ARG A 94 -4.91 17.99 -1.02
N GLY A 95 -6.14 18.21 -1.46
CA GLY A 95 -6.66 19.51 -1.85
C GLY A 95 -7.70 19.39 -2.97
N LEU A 96 -8.38 20.51 -3.25
CA LEU A 96 -9.25 20.63 -4.43
C LEU A 96 -8.38 20.51 -5.69
N ALA A 97 -8.92 19.90 -6.74
CA ALA A 97 -8.19 19.67 -7.99
C ALA A 97 -7.65 20.98 -8.61
N GLU A 98 -8.36 22.09 -8.42
CA GLU A 98 -7.94 23.42 -8.90
C GLU A 98 -6.82 24.04 -8.08
N THR A 99 -6.54 23.54 -6.85
CA THR A 99 -5.53 24.13 -5.94
C THR A 99 -4.28 23.26 -5.78
N VAL A 100 -4.35 21.98 -6.17
CA VAL A 100 -3.19 21.09 -6.14
C VAL A 100 -2.36 21.30 -7.40
N ASP A 101 -1.05 21.45 -7.23
CA ASP A 101 -0.13 21.61 -8.35
C ASP A 101 -0.21 20.43 -9.31
N ALA A 102 -0.23 20.68 -10.61
CA ALA A 102 -0.29 19.65 -11.64
C ALA A 102 0.91 18.67 -11.58
N VAL A 103 2.09 19.15 -11.16
CA VAL A 103 3.28 18.32 -10.94
C VAL A 103 3.05 17.33 -9.79
N ASP A 104 2.45 17.78 -8.69
CA ASP A 104 2.07 16.89 -7.57
C ASP A 104 1.01 15.85 -7.99
N MET A 105 0.05 16.24 -8.84
CA MET A 105 -0.91 15.30 -9.42
C MET A 105 -0.21 14.25 -10.27
N GLY A 106 0.68 14.65 -11.17
CA GLY A 106 1.49 13.73 -11.98
C GLY A 106 2.29 12.78 -11.10
N ARG A 107 2.95 13.30 -10.07
CA ARG A 107 3.73 12.49 -9.13
C ARG A 107 2.88 11.45 -8.37
N MET A 108 1.63 11.76 -8.01
CA MET A 108 0.73 10.75 -7.42
C MET A 108 0.49 9.59 -8.38
N ILE A 109 0.34 9.84 -9.68
CA ILE A 109 0.19 8.78 -10.68
C ILE A 109 1.48 7.98 -10.83
N ASP A 110 2.62 8.66 -10.90
CA ASP A 110 3.92 7.99 -11.04
C ASP A 110 4.21 7.05 -9.87
N VAL A 111 4.00 7.50 -8.62
CA VAL A 111 4.31 6.72 -7.43
C VAL A 111 3.25 5.66 -7.13
N ASN A 112 1.95 6.01 -7.21
CA ASN A 112 0.88 5.13 -6.71
C ASN A 112 0.36 4.14 -7.76
N LEU A 113 0.62 4.38 -9.05
CA LEU A 113 0.08 3.56 -10.15
C LEU A 113 1.17 3.06 -11.09
N LYS A 114 1.91 3.97 -11.73
CA LYS A 114 2.94 3.60 -12.72
C LYS A 114 4.03 2.74 -12.10
N ALA A 115 4.58 3.13 -10.95
CA ALA A 115 5.62 2.37 -10.26
C ALA A 115 5.18 0.94 -9.89
N PRO A 116 4.03 0.69 -9.23
CA PRO A 116 3.55 -0.66 -8.98
C PRO A 116 3.34 -1.50 -10.25
N ILE A 117 2.85 -0.90 -11.35
CA ILE A 117 2.70 -1.59 -12.63
C ILE A 117 4.07 -2.04 -13.16
N MET A 118 5.05 -1.14 -13.18
CA MET A 118 6.41 -1.43 -13.63
C MET A 118 7.09 -2.47 -12.75
N LEU A 119 7.05 -2.30 -11.45
CA LEU A 119 7.65 -3.24 -10.47
C LEU A 119 7.00 -4.62 -10.59
N SER A 120 5.67 -4.69 -10.72
CA SER A 120 4.97 -5.96 -10.93
C SER A 120 5.45 -6.65 -12.21
N ARG A 121 5.54 -5.92 -13.33
CA ARG A 121 6.05 -6.47 -14.61
C ARG A 121 7.49 -6.97 -14.49
N LEU A 122 8.36 -6.20 -13.82
CA LEU A 122 9.77 -6.55 -13.63
C LEU A 122 9.96 -7.75 -12.68
N ALA A 123 9.06 -7.95 -11.72
CA ALA A 123 9.10 -9.07 -10.79
C ALA A 123 8.79 -10.43 -11.45
N LEU A 124 7.95 -10.46 -12.50
CA LEU A 124 7.42 -11.72 -13.05
C LEU A 124 8.50 -12.74 -13.46
N PRO A 125 9.60 -12.39 -14.13
CA PRO A 125 10.65 -13.37 -14.47
C PRO A 125 11.24 -14.01 -13.20
N TYR A 126 11.60 -13.20 -12.21
CA TYR A 126 12.22 -13.66 -10.96
C TYR A 126 11.28 -14.54 -10.13
N LEU A 127 9.98 -14.19 -10.09
CA LEU A 127 8.97 -15.02 -9.42
C LEU A 127 8.79 -16.36 -10.12
N ARG A 128 8.84 -16.41 -11.47
CA ARG A 128 8.82 -17.68 -12.23
C ARG A 128 10.04 -18.52 -11.95
N ASP A 129 11.22 -17.92 -11.93
CA ASP A 129 12.50 -18.60 -11.64
C ASP A 129 12.52 -19.17 -10.22
N ALA A 130 11.82 -18.54 -9.27
CA ALA A 130 11.62 -19.04 -7.91
C ALA A 130 10.58 -20.18 -7.81
N GLY A 131 9.92 -20.55 -8.92
CA GLY A 131 8.86 -21.58 -8.96
C GLY A 131 7.47 -21.06 -8.60
N GLY A 132 7.25 -19.76 -8.62
CA GLY A 132 6.03 -19.05 -8.24
C GLY A 132 6.29 -17.95 -7.20
N GLY A 133 5.26 -17.19 -6.88
CA GLY A 133 5.39 -16.13 -5.87
C GLY A 133 4.17 -15.22 -5.77
N VAL A 134 4.30 -14.14 -5.01
CA VAL A 134 3.18 -13.26 -4.71
C VAL A 134 3.53 -11.79 -4.91
N ILE A 135 2.63 -11.05 -5.52
CA ILE A 135 2.66 -9.59 -5.60
C ILE A 135 1.50 -9.04 -4.77
N ILE A 136 1.79 -8.18 -3.79
CA ILE A 136 0.76 -7.47 -3.00
C ILE A 136 0.83 -5.99 -3.30
N ASN A 137 -0.27 -5.44 -3.77
CA ASN A 137 -0.43 -4.01 -3.97
C ASN A 137 -1.17 -3.37 -2.77
N VAL A 138 -0.63 -2.30 -2.21
CA VAL A 138 -1.32 -1.52 -1.17
C VAL A 138 -2.20 -0.48 -1.86
N GLY A 139 -3.48 -0.83 -1.97
CA GLY A 139 -4.54 0.01 -2.50
C GLY A 139 -5.08 1.02 -1.49
N SER A 140 -6.37 1.28 -1.57
CA SER A 140 -7.14 2.09 -0.62
C SER A 140 -8.64 1.92 -0.87
N LEU A 141 -9.48 2.11 0.13
CA LEU A 141 -10.93 2.27 -0.06
C LEU A 141 -11.28 3.47 -0.96
N ALA A 142 -10.39 4.49 -1.04
CA ALA A 142 -10.52 5.59 -1.99
C ALA A 142 -10.41 5.14 -3.47
N GLY A 143 -9.83 3.97 -3.73
CA GLY A 143 -9.83 3.32 -5.05
C GLY A 143 -11.13 2.58 -5.37
N ARG A 144 -12.07 2.48 -4.41
CA ARG A 144 -13.39 1.86 -4.58
C ARG A 144 -14.52 2.89 -4.56
N ALA A 145 -14.39 3.92 -3.71
CA ALA A 145 -15.31 5.05 -3.65
C ALA A 145 -14.52 6.36 -3.63
N PRO A 146 -14.63 7.19 -4.68
CA PRO A 146 -13.88 8.43 -4.77
C PRO A 146 -14.14 9.37 -3.59
N VAL A 147 -13.07 9.97 -3.08
CA VAL A 147 -13.12 10.89 -1.94
C VAL A 147 -12.84 12.31 -2.42
N PRO A 148 -13.66 13.32 -2.07
CA PRO A 148 -13.37 14.72 -2.35
C PRO A 148 -12.02 15.16 -1.74
N ASN A 149 -11.40 16.15 -2.35
CA ASN A 149 -10.04 16.63 -2.04
C ASN A 149 -8.94 15.57 -2.26
N SER A 150 -9.26 14.51 -2.99
CA SER A 150 -8.36 13.38 -3.25
C SER A 150 -8.59 12.78 -4.64
N ALA A 151 -9.00 13.61 -5.63
CA ALA A 151 -9.41 13.13 -6.96
C ALA A 151 -8.32 12.29 -7.64
N THR A 152 -7.10 12.83 -7.75
CA THR A 152 -5.96 12.13 -8.38
C THR A 152 -5.53 10.90 -7.57
N TYR A 153 -5.53 11.00 -6.23
CA TYR A 153 -5.25 9.85 -5.37
C TYR A 153 -6.27 8.74 -5.58
N SER A 154 -7.56 9.07 -5.60
CA SER A 154 -8.63 8.10 -5.87
C SER A 154 -8.46 7.46 -7.25
N ALA A 155 -8.16 8.25 -8.28
CA ALA A 155 -7.90 7.75 -9.63
C ALA A 155 -6.70 6.77 -9.65
N SER A 156 -5.58 7.12 -8.99
CA SER A 156 -4.38 6.26 -8.92
C SER A 156 -4.67 4.93 -8.23
N LYS A 157 -5.42 4.94 -7.11
CA LYS A 157 -5.76 3.73 -6.36
C LYS A 157 -6.85 2.89 -7.04
N SER A 158 -7.77 3.53 -7.78
CA SER A 158 -8.74 2.81 -8.65
C SER A 158 -8.02 2.11 -9.80
N GLY A 159 -7.09 2.80 -10.47
CA GLY A 159 -6.25 2.22 -11.53
C GLY A 159 -5.41 1.04 -11.02
N LEU A 160 -4.78 1.18 -9.84
CA LEU A 160 -4.00 0.10 -9.23
C LEU A 160 -4.88 -1.13 -8.91
N ARG A 161 -6.09 -0.90 -8.40
CA ARG A 161 -7.04 -1.98 -8.15
C ARG A 161 -7.45 -2.69 -9.45
N ALA A 162 -7.80 -1.93 -10.49
CA ALA A 162 -8.17 -2.48 -11.81
C ALA A 162 -7.02 -3.28 -12.43
N PHE A 163 -5.79 -2.74 -12.41
CA PHE A 163 -4.58 -3.44 -12.83
C PHE A 163 -4.37 -4.76 -12.10
N THR A 164 -4.55 -4.75 -10.76
CA THR A 164 -4.39 -5.96 -9.95
C THR A 164 -5.38 -7.04 -10.36
N TYR A 165 -6.64 -6.68 -10.61
CA TYR A 165 -7.67 -7.63 -11.03
C TYR A 165 -7.40 -8.19 -12.43
N ALA A 166 -7.00 -7.35 -13.38
CA ALA A 166 -6.66 -7.80 -14.72
C ALA A 166 -5.45 -8.75 -14.72
N LEU A 167 -4.37 -8.34 -14.06
CA LEU A 167 -3.16 -9.17 -14.00
C LEU A 167 -3.39 -10.48 -13.21
N TYR A 168 -4.30 -10.48 -12.22
CA TYR A 168 -4.68 -11.73 -11.53
C TYR A 168 -5.24 -12.77 -12.51
N GLU A 169 -6.09 -12.35 -13.45
CA GLU A 169 -6.65 -13.26 -14.46
C GLU A 169 -5.58 -13.71 -15.48
N GLU A 170 -4.67 -12.82 -15.87
CA GLU A 170 -3.56 -13.15 -16.79
C GLU A 170 -2.58 -14.17 -16.19
N LEU A 171 -2.41 -14.15 -14.86
CA LEU A 171 -1.47 -15.02 -14.15
C LEU A 171 -2.07 -16.37 -13.72
N ARG A 172 -3.33 -16.66 -14.07
CA ARG A 172 -3.97 -17.95 -13.73
C ARG A 172 -3.14 -19.12 -14.23
N GLY A 173 -2.88 -20.09 -13.36
CA GLY A 173 -2.10 -21.27 -13.68
C GLY A 173 -0.59 -21.07 -13.77
N SER A 174 -0.08 -19.85 -13.56
CA SER A 174 1.37 -19.56 -13.64
C SER A 174 2.14 -19.84 -12.35
N GLY A 175 1.46 -20.15 -11.24
CA GLY A 175 2.07 -20.22 -9.91
C GLY A 175 2.35 -18.86 -9.28
N ILE A 176 2.06 -17.75 -9.97
CA ILE A 176 2.22 -16.38 -9.46
C ILE A 176 0.86 -15.81 -9.12
N LYS A 177 0.73 -15.28 -7.91
CA LYS A 177 -0.46 -14.59 -7.43
C LYS A 177 -0.22 -13.07 -7.37
N ILE A 178 -1.27 -12.31 -7.67
CA ILE A 178 -1.31 -10.88 -7.35
C ILE A 178 -2.59 -10.57 -6.57
N ALA A 179 -2.48 -9.72 -5.54
CA ALA A 179 -3.63 -9.30 -4.74
C ALA A 179 -3.49 -7.84 -4.28
N VAL A 180 -4.60 -7.25 -3.82
CA VAL A 180 -4.63 -5.89 -3.30
C VAL A 180 -5.19 -5.85 -1.88
N VAL A 181 -4.52 -5.15 -0.97
CA VAL A 181 -5.10 -4.74 0.30
C VAL A 181 -5.67 -3.33 0.13
N SER A 182 -6.92 -3.12 0.54
CA SER A 182 -7.64 -1.85 0.38
C SER A 182 -8.03 -1.28 1.76
N PRO A 183 -7.09 -0.61 2.45
CA PRO A 183 -7.37 -0.02 3.76
C PRO A 183 -8.19 1.27 3.64
N GLY A 184 -8.95 1.57 4.71
CA GLY A 184 -9.49 2.89 5.02
C GLY A 184 -8.42 3.81 5.60
N PRO A 185 -8.78 4.75 6.49
CA PRO A 185 -7.81 5.56 7.20
C PRO A 185 -6.94 4.68 8.10
N ILE A 186 -5.62 4.97 8.11
CA ILE A 186 -4.64 4.24 8.93
C ILE A 186 -4.00 5.25 9.88
N ASP A 187 -3.82 4.85 11.15
CA ASP A 187 -3.10 5.64 12.15
C ASP A 187 -1.58 5.62 11.86
N THR A 188 -1.17 6.47 10.95
CA THR A 188 0.23 6.65 10.54
C THR A 188 0.49 8.12 10.20
N GLY A 189 1.76 8.51 10.14
CA GLY A 189 2.17 9.84 9.68
C GLY A 189 1.57 10.25 8.33
N PHE A 190 1.22 9.28 7.48
CA PHE A 190 0.59 9.54 6.18
C PHE A 190 -0.79 10.25 6.26
N ILE A 191 -1.52 10.07 7.36
CA ILE A 191 -2.81 10.75 7.61
C ILE A 191 -2.65 11.81 8.70
N MET A 192 -1.91 11.49 9.77
CA MET A 192 -1.89 12.33 10.97
C MET A 192 -1.08 13.61 10.78
N SER A 193 -0.04 13.62 9.93
CA SER A 193 0.74 14.85 9.63
C SER A 193 -0.10 15.95 8.97
N ASP A 194 -1.12 15.60 8.19
CA ASP A 194 -1.96 16.52 7.43
C ASP A 194 -3.44 16.44 7.83
N ILE A 195 -3.73 16.10 9.08
CA ILE A 195 -5.10 15.84 9.58
C ILE A 195 -6.08 16.96 9.22
N ASP A 196 -5.62 18.20 9.13
CA ASP A 196 -6.45 19.35 8.77
C ASP A 196 -7.00 19.28 7.34
N GLN A 197 -6.21 18.79 6.41
CA GLN A 197 -6.56 18.65 5.00
C GLN A 197 -7.34 17.35 4.69
N VAL A 198 -7.37 16.40 5.63
CA VAL A 198 -8.10 15.15 5.45
C VAL A 198 -9.62 15.41 5.51
N SER A 199 -10.36 14.91 4.52
CA SER A 199 -11.82 15.00 4.48
C SER A 199 -12.45 14.36 5.72
N ASP A 200 -13.47 15.00 6.26
CA ASP A 200 -14.26 14.44 7.38
C ASP A 200 -14.86 13.07 7.02
N LEU A 201 -15.22 12.88 5.75
CA LEU A 201 -15.71 11.59 5.25
C LEU A 201 -14.71 10.46 5.52
N THR A 202 -13.41 10.72 5.43
CA THR A 202 -12.36 9.72 5.71
C THR A 202 -12.46 9.20 7.14
N PHE A 203 -12.66 10.09 8.11
CA PHE A 203 -12.80 9.71 9.53
C PHE A 203 -14.17 9.15 9.91
N SER A 204 -15.10 9.02 8.98
CA SER A 204 -16.36 8.30 9.21
C SER A 204 -16.15 6.78 9.31
N GLN A 205 -15.05 6.30 8.76
CA GLN A 205 -14.64 4.90 8.80
C GLN A 205 -13.82 4.62 10.07
N PRO A 206 -13.84 3.40 10.61
CA PRO A 206 -12.88 2.98 11.63
C PRO A 206 -11.44 3.16 11.12
N ILE A 207 -10.58 3.61 12.01
CA ILE A 207 -9.16 3.79 11.71
C ILE A 207 -8.46 2.46 11.99
N SER A 208 -7.72 1.94 11.02
CA SER A 208 -6.90 0.75 11.18
C SER A 208 -5.50 1.13 11.68
N THR A 209 -4.83 0.20 12.33
CA THR A 209 -3.41 0.33 12.66
C THR A 209 -2.53 -0.11 11.49
N ALA A 210 -1.26 0.30 11.49
CA ALA A 210 -0.28 -0.18 10.53
C ALA A 210 -0.13 -1.72 10.59
N ASP A 211 -0.20 -2.28 11.80
CA ASP A 211 -0.08 -3.73 12.04
C ASP A 211 -1.26 -4.51 11.48
N GLU A 212 -2.50 -4.00 11.61
CA GLU A 212 -3.67 -4.64 10.99
C GLU A 212 -3.54 -4.72 9.46
N VAL A 213 -3.01 -3.67 8.84
CA VAL A 213 -2.77 -3.68 7.38
C VAL A 213 -1.62 -4.59 7.01
N ALA A 214 -0.53 -4.60 7.78
CA ALA A 214 0.59 -5.51 7.60
C ALA A 214 0.16 -6.98 7.74
N GLN A 215 -0.66 -7.30 8.74
CA GLN A 215 -1.22 -8.64 8.90
C GLN A 215 -2.08 -9.03 7.68
N ALA A 216 -2.88 -8.11 7.14
CA ALA A 216 -3.65 -8.37 5.93
C ALA A 216 -2.77 -8.61 4.69
N ILE A 217 -1.60 -7.97 4.59
CA ILE A 217 -0.61 -8.23 3.55
C ILE A 217 -0.08 -9.66 3.67
N LEU A 218 0.32 -10.10 4.87
CA LEU A 218 0.78 -11.46 5.11
C LEU A 218 -0.30 -12.49 4.82
N ASP A 219 -1.52 -12.27 5.28
CA ASP A 219 -2.66 -13.16 5.04
C ASP A 219 -2.91 -13.36 3.54
N LEU A 220 -2.87 -12.26 2.76
CA LEU A 220 -3.03 -12.31 1.32
C LEU A 220 -1.90 -13.08 0.62
N CYS A 221 -0.72 -13.18 1.20
CA CYS A 221 0.33 -14.03 0.65
C CYS A 221 0.03 -15.53 0.83
N GLY A 222 -0.74 -15.92 1.86
CA GLY A 222 -1.00 -17.30 2.24
C GLY A 222 -2.36 -17.86 1.84
N ASN A 223 -3.21 -17.10 1.15
CA ASN A 223 -4.57 -17.52 0.76
C ASN A 223 -4.87 -17.16 -0.71
N ASP A 224 -6.07 -17.51 -1.21
CA ASP A 224 -6.46 -17.27 -2.62
C ASP A 224 -7.31 -16.01 -2.82
N GLN A 225 -7.45 -15.17 -1.80
CA GLN A 225 -8.20 -13.91 -1.93
C GLN A 225 -7.48 -12.93 -2.85
N ARG A 226 -8.23 -12.27 -3.74
CA ARG A 226 -7.72 -11.23 -4.64
C ARG A 226 -7.67 -9.86 -4.00
N GLU A 227 -8.55 -9.61 -3.03
CA GLU A 227 -8.63 -8.34 -2.31
C GLU A 227 -9.06 -8.54 -0.87
N LYS A 228 -8.41 -7.79 0.04
CA LYS A 228 -8.82 -7.67 1.44
C LYS A 228 -9.03 -6.20 1.77
N SER A 229 -10.27 -5.82 2.11
CA SER A 229 -10.62 -4.47 2.56
C SER A 229 -10.56 -4.37 4.08
N LEU A 230 -10.06 -3.25 4.60
CA LEU A 230 -9.97 -2.97 6.02
C LEU A 230 -10.63 -1.61 6.34
N PRO A 231 -11.64 -1.59 7.22
CA PRO A 231 -12.37 -2.76 7.71
C PRO A 231 -13.22 -3.42 6.62
N ALA A 232 -13.56 -4.68 6.77
CA ALA A 232 -14.34 -5.43 5.77
C ALA A 232 -15.70 -4.81 5.45
N ILE A 233 -16.41 -4.30 6.48
CA ILE A 233 -17.70 -3.63 6.31
C ILE A 233 -17.59 -2.37 5.43
N SER A 234 -16.49 -1.63 5.55
CA SER A 234 -16.23 -0.44 4.72
C SER A 234 -16.00 -0.83 3.25
N GLY A 235 -15.39 -1.99 3.01
CA GLY A 235 -15.25 -2.56 1.67
C GLY A 235 -16.61 -2.84 1.02
N LEU A 236 -17.56 -3.40 1.78
CA LEU A 236 -18.93 -3.63 1.31
C LEU A 236 -19.64 -2.31 1.02
N LEU A 237 -19.62 -1.36 1.95
CA LEU A 237 -20.26 -0.05 1.80
C LEU A 237 -19.71 0.73 0.60
N THR A 238 -18.39 0.74 0.39
CA THR A 238 -17.79 1.41 -0.78
C THR A 238 -18.18 0.73 -2.09
N THR A 239 -18.37 -0.58 -2.11
CA THR A 239 -18.87 -1.30 -3.28
C THR A 239 -20.32 -0.89 -3.61
N LEU A 240 -21.18 -0.83 -2.58
CA LEU A 240 -22.58 -0.37 -2.77
C LEU A 240 -22.62 1.07 -3.27
N MET A 241 -21.78 1.97 -2.74
CA MET A 241 -21.72 3.36 -3.22
C MET A 241 -21.20 3.47 -4.66
N TYR A 242 -20.32 2.56 -5.08
CA TYR A 242 -19.84 2.50 -6.46
C TYR A 242 -20.93 2.00 -7.43
N LEU A 243 -21.69 0.98 -7.03
CA LEU A 243 -22.79 0.43 -7.85
C LEU A 243 -24.01 1.36 -7.92
N PHE A 244 -24.25 2.13 -6.86
CA PHE A 244 -25.39 3.03 -6.72
C PHE A 244 -24.92 4.47 -6.41
N PRO A 245 -24.22 5.15 -7.35
CA PRO A 245 -23.63 6.47 -7.10
C PRO A 245 -24.63 7.56 -6.73
N TRP A 246 -25.88 7.42 -7.16
CA TRP A 246 -26.98 8.33 -6.83
C TRP A 246 -27.37 8.30 -5.33
N LEU A 247 -27.01 7.27 -4.57
CA LEU A 247 -27.21 7.23 -3.12
C LEU A 247 -26.19 8.13 -2.37
N SER A 248 -25.02 8.34 -2.95
CA SER A 248 -23.92 9.06 -2.31
C SER A 248 -24.32 10.46 -1.79
N PRO A 249 -24.99 11.33 -2.54
CA PRO A 249 -25.40 12.65 -2.04
C PRO A 249 -26.34 12.59 -0.82
N HIS A 250 -27.16 11.55 -0.69
CA HIS A 250 -28.13 11.40 0.39
C HIS A 250 -27.49 10.89 1.70
N VAL A 251 -26.54 9.97 1.59
CA VAL A 251 -25.91 9.36 2.77
C VAL A 251 -24.67 10.11 3.25
N ARG A 252 -24.00 10.82 2.36
CA ARG A 252 -22.76 11.54 2.60
C ARG A 252 -22.83 12.53 3.77
N PRO A 253 -23.86 13.39 3.93
CA PRO A 253 -23.94 14.34 5.05
C PRO A 253 -23.93 13.65 6.42
N PHE A 254 -24.52 12.46 6.52
CA PHE A 254 -24.49 11.66 7.74
C PHE A 254 -23.07 11.20 8.08
N PHE A 255 -22.36 10.65 7.11
CA PHE A 255 -20.98 10.20 7.29
C PHE A 255 -20.02 11.35 7.58
N GLU A 256 -20.17 12.49 6.92
CA GLU A 256 -19.35 13.69 7.17
C GLU A 256 -19.53 14.21 8.62
N ARG A 257 -20.76 14.27 9.12
CA ARG A 257 -21.03 14.66 10.53
C ARG A 257 -20.38 13.69 11.52
N LYS A 258 -20.45 12.37 11.25
CA LYS A 258 -19.79 11.35 12.07
C LYS A 258 -18.28 11.56 12.05
N GLY A 259 -17.69 11.71 10.89
CA GLY A 259 -16.25 11.89 10.71
C GLY A 259 -15.72 13.19 11.35
N ALA A 260 -16.46 14.29 11.23
CA ALA A 260 -16.11 15.56 11.87
C ALA A 260 -16.01 15.44 13.40
N ARG A 261 -16.85 14.60 14.02
CA ARG A 261 -16.77 14.33 15.47
C ARG A 261 -15.50 13.55 15.84
N VAL A 262 -15.15 12.52 15.03
CA VAL A 262 -13.95 11.72 15.23
C VAL A 262 -12.70 12.58 15.04
N LYS A 263 -12.63 13.32 13.94
CA LYS A 263 -11.51 14.24 13.63
C LYS A 263 -11.24 15.23 14.75
N ARG A 264 -12.30 15.82 15.34
CA ARG A 264 -12.16 16.75 16.48
C ARG A 264 -11.57 16.06 17.73
N LYS A 265 -11.98 14.82 18.02
CA LYS A 265 -11.41 14.04 19.14
C LYS A 265 -9.92 13.76 18.93
N LEU A 266 -9.53 13.31 17.73
CA LEU A 266 -8.13 13.04 17.40
C LEU A 266 -7.24 14.28 17.52
N LYS A 267 -7.72 15.44 17.04
CA LYS A 267 -7.00 16.71 17.19
C LYS A 267 -6.84 17.14 18.66
N ALA A 268 -7.83 16.87 19.49
CA ALA A 268 -7.75 17.19 20.91
C ALA A 268 -6.72 16.29 21.62
N GLN A 269 -6.63 15.01 21.27
CA GLN A 269 -5.65 14.06 21.80
C GLN A 269 -4.21 14.39 21.37
N ALA A 270 -4.02 14.85 20.13
CA ALA A 270 -2.69 15.22 19.61
C ALA A 270 -2.13 16.53 20.21
N ARG A 271 -2.93 17.30 20.94
CA ARG A 271 -2.52 18.56 21.61
C ARG A 271 -2.17 18.36 23.09
N GLN A 272 -2.45 17.20 23.65
CA GLN A 272 -2.06 16.77 25.01
C GLN A 272 -0.72 16.03 24.98
#